data_4a4227f0ee9604171af8d8aac0dd04a0
#
_entry.id   4a4227f0ee9604171af8d8aac0dd04a0
#
_cell.length_a   1.000
_cell.length_b   1.000
_cell.length_c   1.000
_cell.angle_alpha   90.00
_cell.angle_beta   90.00
_cell.angle_gamma   90.00
#
_symmetry.space_group_name_H-M   'P 1'
#
loop_
_entity.id
_entity.type
_entity.pdbx_description
1 polymer ?
#
loop_
_entity_poly.entity_id
_entity_poly.type
_entity_poly.pdbx_seq_one_letter_code
_entity_poly.pdbx_strand_id
1 'polypeptide(L)'
;MDDYYDDDPLEEVQSLVRSKKVKIFAGLAFLAASAFFLRSTFAANISINSTLVTEFGQGFTALSSCAGSPVSLTVTPVASFVNAANGGTHYLKSIRVDNVPSACQGVDFSFATYDSNGSGANPMFDSNTIGASVATIYISANNKFYPVNSGDMTVTTNSSSSFTASLDAPSGPASSVAKLTIQSSPHVSSIGSVWTASSNYPSNSSWTSVTYGNGKFVAVGSNTAGTTGQAMYSTDGMNWTLASGVPNHSWSNVTYGNGRFVAVGWMGWIMYSSDGVTWTASSASFSGNTLYGLAYGNGKYITSYSSGYYYSTDGISWTQLNLGSTRNRITFGSGQFLALDGNAGLPRWSTDGLNWTTTSDTTPQSTYFVTCVYGNGIFLGTTSAGVPKSAYSTDLGRTWTLLSIPTDNYYSGAYGNGIFALVGYDSLAHVPYGIYSKDGTSWTAYSSLPAGDWNSVTFANGMFVAVANSGQAMYSN
;
A
#
# COMPACT_ATOMS: atom_id res chain seq x y z
N MET A 1 -80.60 -41.90 14.63
CA MET A 1 -80.00 -41.51 13.34
C MET A 1 -78.81 -40.70 13.72
N ASP A 2 -77.72 -41.34 13.80
CA ASP A 2 -76.47 -40.82 14.43
C ASP A 2 -75.58 -40.27 13.37
N ASP A 3 -75.27 -38.99 13.42
CA ASP A 3 -74.23 -38.38 12.65
C ASP A 3 -72.89 -38.60 13.36
N TYR A 4 -72.06 -39.47 12.76
CA TYR A 4 -70.71 -39.78 13.18
C TYR A 4 -69.78 -38.73 12.54
N TYR A 5 -69.22 -37.84 13.33
CA TYR A 5 -68.13 -36.97 12.91
C TYR A 5 -66.83 -37.79 12.99
N ASP A 6 -66.21 -38.00 11.84
CA ASP A 6 -64.93 -38.65 11.69
C ASP A 6 -63.84 -37.56 11.73
N ASP A 7 -63.32 -37.30 12.92
CA ASP A 7 -62.15 -36.40 13.09
C ASP A 7 -60.87 -37.18 12.73
N ASP A 8 -60.36 -36.94 11.53
CA ASP A 8 -59.11 -37.54 11.08
C ASP A 8 -57.91 -36.93 11.84
N PRO A 9 -57.22 -37.72 12.71
CA PRO A 9 -56.05 -37.25 13.50
C PRO A 9 -54.89 -36.79 12.65
N LEU A 10 -54.87 -37.09 11.35
CA LEU A 10 -53.80 -36.71 10.43
C LEU A 10 -53.84 -35.25 9.97
N GLU A 11 -55.05 -34.63 9.94
CA GLU A 11 -55.17 -33.21 9.61
C GLU A 11 -54.62 -32.30 10.72
N GLU A 12 -54.85 -32.67 11.96
CA GLU A 12 -54.36 -31.90 13.13
C GLU A 12 -52.81 -31.97 13.23
N VAL A 13 -52.22 -33.11 12.94
CA VAL A 13 -50.77 -33.29 12.91
C VAL A 13 -50.16 -32.52 11.74
N GLN A 14 -50.82 -32.54 10.56
CA GLN A 14 -50.31 -31.80 9.41
C GLN A 14 -50.41 -30.29 9.63
N SER A 15 -51.44 -29.77 10.29
CA SER A 15 -51.56 -28.31 10.64
C SER A 15 -50.50 -27.88 11.65
N LEU A 16 -50.20 -28.71 12.66
CA LEU A 16 -49.15 -28.47 13.64
C LEU A 16 -47.73 -28.54 13.03
N VAL A 17 -47.48 -29.44 12.10
CA VAL A 17 -46.19 -29.55 11.39
C VAL A 17 -46.01 -28.37 10.42
N ARG A 18 -47.06 -27.90 9.72
CA ARG A 18 -47.02 -26.71 8.89
C ARG A 18 -46.76 -25.45 9.72
N SER A 19 -47.43 -25.29 10.86
CA SER A 19 -47.23 -24.16 11.79
C SER A 19 -45.82 -24.15 12.36
N LYS A 20 -45.27 -25.29 12.75
CA LYS A 20 -43.86 -25.41 13.21
C LYS A 20 -42.83 -25.11 12.10
N LYS A 21 -43.05 -25.62 10.88
CA LYS A 21 -42.18 -25.31 9.72
C LYS A 21 -42.21 -23.83 9.37
N VAL A 22 -43.38 -23.18 9.37
CA VAL A 22 -43.50 -21.74 9.12
C VAL A 22 -42.80 -20.93 10.21
N LYS A 23 -42.90 -21.32 11.48
CA LYS A 23 -42.21 -20.67 12.59
C LYS A 23 -40.68 -20.87 12.52
N ILE A 24 -40.23 -22.04 12.10
CA ILE A 24 -38.78 -22.32 11.88
C ILE A 24 -38.29 -21.52 10.69
N PHE A 25 -39.01 -21.45 9.57
CA PHE A 25 -38.62 -20.62 8.42
C PHE A 25 -38.65 -19.13 8.74
N ALA A 26 -39.64 -18.64 9.49
CA ALA A 26 -39.68 -17.27 9.94
C ALA A 26 -38.54 -16.95 10.92
N GLY A 27 -38.21 -17.88 11.84
CA GLY A 27 -37.07 -17.76 12.74
C GLY A 27 -35.71 -17.78 12.01
N LEU A 28 -35.52 -18.67 11.01
CA LEU A 28 -34.34 -18.70 10.18
C LEU A 28 -34.22 -17.47 9.25
N ALA A 29 -35.35 -16.98 8.71
CA ALA A 29 -35.37 -15.73 7.92
C ALA A 29 -35.07 -14.52 8.80
N PHE A 30 -35.56 -14.49 10.08
CA PHE A 30 -35.22 -13.45 11.02
C PHE A 30 -33.75 -13.50 11.47
N LEU A 31 -33.19 -14.70 11.69
CA LEU A 31 -31.77 -14.89 11.97
C LEU A 31 -30.89 -14.52 10.75
N ALA A 32 -31.31 -14.87 9.54
CA ALA A 32 -30.62 -14.45 8.32
C ALA A 32 -30.72 -12.94 8.09
N ALA A 33 -31.89 -12.33 8.33
CA ALA A 33 -32.06 -10.88 8.28
C ALA A 33 -31.27 -10.17 9.38
N SER A 34 -31.24 -10.70 10.62
CA SER A 34 -30.44 -10.13 11.69
C SER A 34 -28.95 -10.29 11.43
N ALA A 35 -28.49 -11.40 10.82
CA ALA A 35 -27.10 -11.56 10.38
C ALA A 35 -26.75 -10.61 9.20
N PHE A 36 -27.72 -10.25 8.37
CA PHE A 36 -27.54 -9.25 7.32
C PHE A 36 -27.53 -7.81 7.89
N PHE A 37 -28.34 -7.54 8.93
CA PHE A 37 -28.32 -6.24 9.64
C PHE A 37 -27.11 -6.08 10.56
N LEU A 38 -26.47 -7.15 11.04
CA LEU A 38 -25.24 -7.10 11.83
C LEU A 38 -23.99 -6.75 10.97
N ARG A 39 -24.14 -6.67 9.65
CA ARG A 39 -23.14 -6.11 8.73
C ARG A 39 -23.36 -4.63 8.41
N SER A 40 -24.33 -3.96 9.04
CA SER A 40 -24.51 -2.54 8.82
C SER A 40 -23.36 -1.77 9.46
N THR A 41 -22.59 -1.13 8.61
CA THR A 41 -21.62 -0.10 8.99
C THR A 41 -22.35 1.03 9.68
N PHE A 42 -22.14 1.23 10.98
CA PHE A 42 -22.61 2.45 11.64
C PHE A 42 -21.68 3.59 11.21
N ALA A 43 -22.18 4.44 10.33
CA ALA A 43 -21.53 5.70 10.01
C ALA A 43 -21.98 6.76 11.02
N ALA A 44 -21.07 7.22 11.86
CA ALA A 44 -21.30 8.42 12.65
C ALA A 44 -21.04 9.65 11.78
N ASN A 45 -22.10 10.36 11.41
CA ASN A 45 -22.01 11.62 10.72
C ASN A 45 -21.84 12.73 11.73
N ILE A 46 -20.67 13.33 11.79
CA ILE A 46 -20.36 14.41 12.72
C ILE A 46 -20.18 15.69 11.92
N SER A 47 -21.03 16.68 12.20
CA SER A 47 -20.90 18.01 11.65
C SER A 47 -19.87 18.79 12.48
N ILE A 48 -18.75 19.12 11.87
CA ILE A 48 -17.77 20.01 12.47
C ILE A 48 -18.20 21.44 12.13
N ASN A 49 -19.07 21.98 12.98
CA ASN A 49 -19.59 23.36 12.95
C ASN A 49 -20.59 23.73 11.83
N SER A 50 -21.70 24.34 12.25
CA SER A 50 -22.76 24.87 11.38
C SER A 50 -22.56 26.35 10.98
N THR A 51 -21.50 27.01 11.42
CA THR A 51 -21.25 28.45 11.16
C THR A 51 -19.76 28.73 10.95
N LEU A 52 -19.36 28.73 9.70
CA LEU A 52 -18.18 29.45 9.09
C LEU A 52 -16.77 29.26 9.64
N VAL A 53 -16.50 28.62 10.76
CA VAL A 53 -15.14 28.36 11.25
C VAL A 53 -15.01 26.94 11.78
N THR A 54 -14.26 26.10 11.10
CA THR A 54 -13.94 24.76 11.57
C THR A 54 -12.99 24.86 12.75
N GLU A 55 -13.42 24.51 13.97
CA GLU A 55 -12.54 24.46 15.13
C GLU A 55 -11.71 23.17 15.10
N PHE A 56 -10.49 23.28 14.61
CA PHE A 56 -9.50 22.23 14.69
C PHE A 56 -8.82 22.19 16.06
N GLY A 57 -8.48 20.99 16.52
CA GLY A 57 -7.81 20.79 17.81
C GLY A 57 -8.74 20.50 18.97
N GLN A 58 -10.06 20.64 18.82
CA GLN A 58 -11.03 20.18 19.82
C GLN A 58 -11.49 18.76 19.51
N GLY A 59 -11.41 17.88 20.51
CA GLY A 59 -11.92 16.52 20.42
C GLY A 59 -13.45 16.50 20.50
N PHE A 60 -14.08 15.69 19.68
CA PHE A 60 -15.52 15.41 19.75
C PHE A 60 -15.77 13.91 19.93
N THR A 61 -16.91 13.57 20.51
CA THR A 61 -17.30 12.18 20.71
C THR A 61 -17.95 11.64 19.43
N ALA A 62 -17.40 10.54 18.89
CA ALA A 62 -17.94 9.81 17.76
C ALA A 62 -18.48 8.45 18.24
N LEU A 63 -19.65 8.08 17.74
CA LEU A 63 -20.17 6.72 17.92
C LEU A 63 -19.75 5.88 16.70
N SER A 64 -19.18 4.72 16.94
CA SER A 64 -18.85 3.73 15.94
C SER A 64 -19.31 2.35 16.43
N SER A 65 -19.03 1.31 15.66
CA SER A 65 -19.35 -0.06 16.09
C SER A 65 -18.11 -0.93 15.98
N CYS A 66 -17.80 -1.66 17.04
CA CYS A 66 -16.72 -2.65 17.05
C CYS A 66 -17.32 -4.00 17.46
N ALA A 67 -17.09 -5.02 16.64
CA ALA A 67 -17.64 -6.37 16.85
C ALA A 67 -19.16 -6.40 17.10
N GLY A 68 -19.92 -5.49 16.45
CA GLY A 68 -21.37 -5.36 16.61
C GLY A 68 -21.84 -4.56 17.82
N SER A 69 -20.94 -4.06 18.66
CA SER A 69 -21.27 -3.24 19.82
C SER A 69 -20.96 -1.77 19.56
N PRO A 70 -21.85 -0.83 19.92
CA PRO A 70 -21.57 0.59 19.80
C PRO A 70 -20.44 1.00 20.74
N VAL A 71 -19.50 1.79 20.24
CA VAL A 71 -18.37 2.32 20.99
C VAL A 71 -18.31 3.84 20.84
N SER A 72 -17.85 4.52 21.89
CA SER A 72 -17.69 5.97 21.92
C SER A 72 -16.21 6.31 21.79
N LEU A 73 -15.83 6.99 20.70
CA LEU A 73 -14.48 7.40 20.39
C LEU A 73 -14.35 8.91 20.56
N THR A 74 -13.18 9.39 20.94
CA THR A 74 -12.86 10.82 20.87
C THR A 74 -12.01 11.07 19.64
N VAL A 75 -12.50 11.87 18.70
CA VAL A 75 -11.83 12.18 17.43
C VAL A 75 -11.45 13.64 17.42
N THR A 76 -10.18 13.94 17.20
CA THR A 76 -9.62 15.29 17.18
C THR A 76 -8.92 15.55 15.85
N PRO A 77 -9.54 16.32 14.93
CA PRO A 77 -8.89 16.78 13.71
C PRO A 77 -7.89 17.89 14.03
N VAL A 78 -6.72 17.84 13.42
CA VAL A 78 -5.66 18.83 13.59
C VAL A 78 -5.28 19.43 12.25
N ALA A 79 -5.26 20.77 12.17
CA ALA A 79 -4.82 21.48 10.98
C ALA A 79 -3.37 21.97 11.12
N SER A 80 -2.69 22.08 9.98
CA SER A 80 -1.41 22.80 9.88
C SER A 80 -1.51 23.93 8.85
N PHE A 81 -0.76 25.00 9.09
CA PHE A 81 -0.68 26.14 8.18
C PHE A 81 0.50 25.96 7.22
N VAL A 82 0.22 26.12 5.94
CA VAL A 82 1.26 26.15 4.90
C VAL A 82 1.31 27.57 4.34
N ASN A 83 2.46 28.24 4.48
CA ASN A 83 2.68 29.60 4.01
C ASN A 83 2.95 29.60 2.50
N ALA A 84 2.31 30.51 1.77
CA ALA A 84 2.50 30.73 0.34
C ALA A 84 2.57 32.22 0.01
N ALA A 85 3.13 32.58 -1.15
CA ALA A 85 3.38 33.98 -1.56
C ALA A 85 2.12 34.85 -1.62
N ASN A 86 0.94 34.28 -1.80
CA ASN A 86 -0.35 34.97 -1.88
C ASN A 86 -1.24 34.75 -0.65
N GLY A 87 -0.68 34.40 0.49
CA GLY A 87 -1.38 34.02 1.71
C GLY A 87 -1.28 32.51 1.95
N GLY A 88 -1.32 32.12 3.21
CA GLY A 88 -1.21 30.71 3.59
C GLY A 88 -2.57 30.02 3.67
N THR A 89 -2.56 28.70 3.61
CA THR A 89 -3.75 27.85 3.73
C THR A 89 -3.57 26.88 4.89
N HIS A 90 -4.64 26.70 5.67
CA HIS A 90 -4.71 25.61 6.65
C HIS A 90 -5.19 24.34 5.97
N TYR A 91 -4.48 23.23 6.18
CA TYR A 91 -4.85 21.91 5.71
C TYR A 91 -5.15 21.00 6.89
N LEU A 92 -6.05 20.01 6.72
CA LEU A 92 -6.20 18.94 7.67
C LEU A 92 -4.90 18.10 7.69
N LYS A 93 -4.12 18.21 8.77
CA LYS A 93 -2.80 17.59 8.87
C LYS A 93 -2.85 16.21 9.50
N SER A 94 -3.68 16.03 10.51
CA SER A 94 -3.83 14.74 11.18
C SER A 94 -5.18 14.58 11.85
N ILE A 95 -5.51 13.32 12.13
CA ILE A 95 -6.68 12.92 12.91
C ILE A 95 -6.17 12.10 14.10
N ARG A 96 -6.40 12.58 15.31
CA ARG A 96 -6.14 11.83 16.53
C ARG A 96 -7.42 11.13 16.98
N VAL A 97 -7.31 9.88 17.39
CA VAL A 97 -8.42 9.09 17.95
C VAL A 97 -8.00 8.53 19.30
N ASP A 98 -8.82 8.79 20.31
CA ASP A 98 -8.65 8.32 21.67
C ASP A 98 -9.85 7.46 22.09
N ASN A 99 -9.69 6.70 23.18
CA ASN A 99 -10.69 5.81 23.75
C ASN A 99 -11.10 4.65 22.84
N VAL A 100 -10.18 4.13 22.05
CA VAL A 100 -10.40 2.95 21.21
C VAL A 100 -10.39 1.70 22.08
N PRO A 101 -11.52 0.99 22.27
CA PRO A 101 -11.55 -0.19 23.11
C PRO A 101 -10.94 -1.40 22.41
N SER A 102 -10.51 -2.38 23.20
CA SER A 102 -9.95 -3.66 22.68
C SER A 102 -10.94 -4.46 21.84
N ALA A 103 -12.26 -4.24 22.03
CA ALA A 103 -13.30 -4.82 21.18
C ALA A 103 -13.19 -4.41 19.70
N CYS A 104 -12.42 -3.36 19.38
CA CYS A 104 -12.17 -2.92 18.00
C CYS A 104 -10.99 -3.64 17.33
N GLN A 105 -10.38 -4.62 17.95
CA GLN A 105 -9.38 -5.46 17.28
C GLN A 105 -9.99 -6.18 16.06
N GLY A 106 -9.27 -6.20 14.95
CA GLY A 106 -9.76 -6.78 13.71
C GLY A 106 -10.76 -5.90 12.94
N VAL A 107 -10.82 -4.60 13.26
CA VAL A 107 -11.72 -3.62 12.64
C VAL A 107 -10.90 -2.57 11.90
N ASP A 108 -11.42 -2.13 10.76
CA ASP A 108 -10.97 -0.95 10.03
C ASP A 108 -11.80 0.26 10.43
N PHE A 109 -11.15 1.38 10.70
CA PHE A 109 -11.79 2.69 10.80
C PHE A 109 -11.49 3.51 9.55
N SER A 110 -12.53 3.90 8.82
CA SER A 110 -12.43 4.76 7.64
C SER A 110 -12.92 6.16 7.95
N PHE A 111 -12.09 7.15 7.68
CA PHE A 111 -12.37 8.57 7.86
C PHE A 111 -12.54 9.24 6.51
N ALA A 112 -13.57 10.05 6.36
CA ALA A 112 -13.79 10.86 5.16
C ALA A 112 -14.25 12.27 5.54
N THR A 113 -13.81 13.27 4.79
CA THR A 113 -14.20 14.67 4.96
C THR A 113 -15.13 15.10 3.83
N TYR A 114 -16.06 15.99 4.14
CA TYR A 114 -17.06 16.51 3.21
C TYR A 114 -17.15 18.03 3.31
N ASP A 115 -17.53 18.67 2.23
CA ASP A 115 -17.91 20.08 2.21
C ASP A 115 -19.30 20.32 2.80
N SER A 116 -19.74 21.58 2.80
CA SER A 116 -21.06 21.98 3.29
C SER A 116 -22.22 21.42 2.46
N ASN A 117 -21.99 21.02 1.22
CA ASN A 117 -23.00 20.46 0.32
C ASN A 117 -23.16 18.97 0.51
N GLY A 118 -22.17 18.27 1.11
CA GLY A 118 -22.21 16.84 1.41
C GLY A 118 -22.26 15.93 0.18
N SER A 119 -21.99 16.46 -1.02
CA SER A 119 -22.19 15.77 -2.29
C SER A 119 -21.08 14.81 -2.69
N GLY A 120 -20.02 14.70 -1.91
CA GLY A 120 -18.88 13.80 -2.14
C GLY A 120 -17.81 13.99 -1.08
N ALA A 121 -16.96 12.99 -0.88
CA ALA A 121 -15.85 13.12 0.04
C ALA A 121 -14.76 14.04 -0.55
N ASN A 122 -14.30 15.00 0.26
CA ASN A 122 -13.21 15.89 -0.13
C ASN A 122 -11.88 15.12 -0.19
N PRO A 123 -10.97 15.47 -1.10
CA PRO A 123 -9.63 14.91 -1.09
C PRO A 123 -8.93 15.21 0.24
N MET A 124 -8.41 14.20 0.90
CA MET A 124 -7.60 14.32 2.12
C MET A 124 -6.10 14.29 1.82
N PHE A 125 -5.72 13.66 0.71
CA PHE A 125 -4.34 13.46 0.24
C PHE A 125 -4.13 14.16 -1.09
N ASP A 126 -2.88 14.26 -1.54
CA ASP A 126 -2.55 14.79 -2.87
C ASP A 126 -3.28 14.01 -3.97
N SER A 127 -3.74 14.73 -4.99
CA SER A 127 -4.59 14.24 -6.10
C SER A 127 -3.97 13.11 -6.93
N ASN A 128 -2.74 12.73 -6.66
CA ASN A 128 -2.04 11.64 -7.34
C ASN A 128 -2.41 10.25 -6.82
N THR A 129 -3.18 10.16 -5.73
CA THR A 129 -3.59 8.88 -5.13
C THR A 129 -5.08 8.65 -5.33
N ILE A 130 -5.45 7.57 -6.02
CA ILE A 130 -6.86 7.13 -6.10
C ILE A 130 -7.30 6.68 -4.71
N GLY A 131 -8.48 7.14 -4.28
CA GLY A 131 -8.95 6.96 -2.90
C GLY A 131 -8.49 8.06 -1.94
N ALA A 132 -7.97 9.16 -2.48
CA ALA A 132 -7.50 10.33 -1.73
C ALA A 132 -8.52 10.95 -0.76
N SER A 133 -9.79 10.56 -0.83
CA SER A 133 -10.87 11.10 0.00
C SER A 133 -11.18 10.27 1.26
N VAL A 134 -10.54 9.12 1.46
CA VAL A 134 -10.80 8.24 2.61
C VAL A 134 -9.49 7.76 3.23
N ALA A 135 -9.30 8.02 4.51
CA ALA A 135 -8.20 7.48 5.31
C ALA A 135 -8.71 6.27 6.10
N THR A 136 -8.09 5.11 5.94
CA THR A 136 -8.50 3.87 6.63
C THR A 136 -7.37 3.35 7.51
N ILE A 137 -7.69 3.05 8.77
CA ILE A 137 -6.76 2.56 9.80
C ILE A 137 -7.25 1.22 10.32
N TYR A 138 -6.39 0.22 10.28
CA TYR A 138 -6.62 -1.11 10.84
C TYR A 138 -6.13 -1.21 12.28
N ILE A 139 -6.89 -1.92 13.12
CA ILE A 139 -6.53 -2.21 14.51
C ILE A 139 -6.17 -3.69 14.62
N SER A 140 -4.90 -3.98 14.89
CA SER A 140 -4.42 -5.35 15.07
C SER A 140 -4.85 -5.98 16.39
N ALA A 141 -4.68 -7.30 16.48
CA ALA A 141 -4.91 -8.07 17.72
C ALA A 141 -4.06 -7.61 18.92
N ASN A 142 -2.96 -6.89 18.68
CA ASN A 142 -2.07 -6.36 19.71
C ASN A 142 -2.34 -4.88 20.03
N ASN A 143 -3.50 -4.34 19.66
CA ASN A 143 -3.85 -2.93 19.79
C ASN A 143 -2.82 -1.98 19.16
N LYS A 144 -2.19 -2.37 18.07
CA LYS A 144 -1.40 -1.51 17.22
C LYS A 144 -2.24 -1.05 16.04
N PHE A 145 -2.02 0.16 15.60
CA PHE A 145 -2.79 0.83 14.56
C PHE A 145 -1.94 0.97 13.30
N TYR A 146 -2.52 0.61 12.15
CA TYR A 146 -1.81 0.57 10.88
C TYR A 146 -2.61 1.27 9.78
N PRO A 147 -1.96 2.04 8.90
CA PRO A 147 -2.63 2.58 7.73
C PRO A 147 -3.00 1.45 6.76
N VAL A 148 -4.23 1.47 6.28
CA VAL A 148 -4.73 0.58 5.22
C VAL A 148 -4.47 1.20 3.85
N ASN A 149 -4.67 2.51 3.73
CA ASN A 149 -4.30 3.30 2.56
C ASN A 149 -2.82 3.68 2.70
N SER A 150 -1.95 3.02 1.96
CA SER A 150 -0.50 3.21 2.07
C SER A 150 -0.01 4.41 1.26
N GLY A 151 1.05 5.04 1.75
CA GLY A 151 1.87 6.01 1.01
C GLY A 151 1.68 7.46 1.42
N ASP A 152 0.46 7.88 1.77
CA ASP A 152 0.16 9.29 2.04
C ASP A 152 -0.25 9.55 3.49
N MET A 153 -0.12 8.54 4.34
CA MET A 153 -0.50 8.61 5.75
C MET A 153 0.46 7.82 6.64
N THR A 154 0.89 8.44 7.72
CA THR A 154 1.65 7.81 8.79
C THR A 154 0.77 7.63 10.01
N VAL A 155 0.71 6.43 10.59
CA VAL A 155 -0.04 6.16 11.81
C VAL A 155 0.91 5.96 12.99
N THR A 156 0.78 6.84 13.99
CA THR A 156 1.51 6.72 15.25
C THR A 156 0.59 6.13 16.32
N THR A 157 0.97 5.01 16.90
CA THR A 157 0.31 4.44 18.07
C THR A 157 0.73 5.23 19.32
N ASN A 158 -0.19 6.00 19.90
CA ASN A 158 0.08 6.81 21.09
C ASN A 158 -0.04 5.97 22.38
N SER A 159 -0.98 5.01 22.39
CA SER A 159 -1.20 4.03 23.46
C SER A 159 -1.95 2.82 22.90
N SER A 160 -2.24 1.81 23.72
CA SER A 160 -3.09 0.67 23.31
C SER A 160 -4.54 1.05 22.96
N SER A 161 -4.96 2.28 23.24
CA SER A 161 -6.32 2.79 22.99
C SER A 161 -6.33 4.13 22.24
N SER A 162 -5.18 4.56 21.67
CA SER A 162 -5.08 5.87 21.02
C SER A 162 -4.07 5.85 19.88
N PHE A 163 -4.41 6.51 18.78
CA PHE A 163 -3.50 6.71 17.65
C PHE A 163 -3.64 8.10 17.03
N THR A 164 -2.65 8.48 16.24
CA THR A 164 -2.68 9.67 15.39
C THR A 164 -2.39 9.26 13.95
N ALA A 165 -3.30 9.54 13.06
CA ALA A 165 -3.13 9.42 11.62
C ALA A 165 -2.68 10.77 11.07
N SER A 166 -1.44 10.87 10.63
CA SER A 166 -0.85 12.07 10.00
C SER A 166 -0.91 11.93 8.48
N LEU A 167 -1.44 12.94 7.81
CA LEU A 167 -1.54 13.01 6.36
C LEU A 167 -0.22 13.59 5.82
N ASP A 168 0.50 12.85 4.98
CA ASP A 168 1.85 13.23 4.56
C ASP A 168 1.84 14.35 3.50
N ALA A 169 0.84 14.39 2.63
CA ALA A 169 0.63 15.45 1.65
C ALA A 169 -0.85 15.90 1.65
N PRO A 170 -1.28 16.66 2.67
CA PRO A 170 -2.68 17.04 2.77
C PRO A 170 -3.05 18.03 1.66
N SER A 171 -4.05 17.66 0.84
CA SER A 171 -4.52 18.49 -0.30
C SER A 171 -5.82 19.24 -0.02
N GLY A 172 -6.61 18.78 0.95
CA GLY A 172 -7.88 19.40 1.31
C GLY A 172 -7.70 20.62 2.23
N PRO A 173 -8.05 21.85 1.80
CA PRO A 173 -8.07 23.00 2.71
C PRO A 173 -8.97 22.71 3.93
N ALA A 174 -8.49 23.04 5.12
CA ALA A 174 -9.27 22.85 6.35
C ALA A 174 -10.59 23.65 6.31
N SER A 175 -10.60 24.79 5.61
CA SER A 175 -11.80 25.61 5.41
C SER A 175 -12.89 24.96 4.56
N SER A 176 -12.54 23.95 3.74
CA SER A 176 -13.53 23.19 2.96
C SER A 176 -14.11 22.00 3.71
N VAL A 177 -13.60 21.68 4.89
CA VAL A 177 -14.08 20.56 5.71
C VAL A 177 -15.23 21.02 6.59
N ALA A 178 -16.45 20.73 6.18
CA ALA A 178 -17.65 21.01 6.98
C ALA A 178 -18.09 19.77 7.81
N LYS A 179 -17.64 18.57 7.44
CA LYS A 179 -18.03 17.34 8.09
C LYS A 179 -16.90 16.31 8.00
N LEU A 180 -16.64 15.62 9.11
CA LEU A 180 -15.80 14.43 9.19
C LEU A 180 -16.67 13.23 9.54
N THR A 181 -16.53 12.15 8.81
CA THR A 181 -17.22 10.88 9.12
C THR A 181 -16.21 9.84 9.56
N ILE A 182 -16.66 8.95 10.44
CA ILE A 182 -15.93 7.74 10.82
C ILE A 182 -16.86 6.55 10.59
N GLN A 183 -16.35 5.55 9.91
CA GLN A 183 -17.03 4.27 9.69
C GLN A 183 -16.15 3.14 10.17
N SER A 184 -16.74 2.09 10.69
CA SER A 184 -16.05 0.86 11.04
C SER A 184 -16.54 -0.29 10.18
N SER A 185 -15.63 -1.15 9.75
CA SER A 185 -15.92 -2.40 9.04
C SER A 185 -15.03 -3.51 9.54
N PRO A 186 -15.45 -4.77 9.48
CA PRO A 186 -14.53 -5.88 9.73
C PRO A 186 -13.34 -5.78 8.77
N HIS A 187 -12.13 -5.97 9.31
CA HIS A 187 -10.94 -5.99 8.46
C HIS A 187 -10.96 -7.21 7.55
N VAL A 188 -10.99 -6.98 6.24
CA VAL A 188 -10.93 -8.04 5.25
C VAL A 188 -9.49 -8.47 5.09
N SER A 189 -9.07 -9.46 5.88
CA SER A 189 -7.69 -9.93 5.97
C SER A 189 -7.21 -10.77 4.76
N SER A 190 -7.99 -10.86 3.69
CA SER A 190 -7.64 -11.65 2.51
C SER A 190 -6.71 -10.93 1.53
N ILE A 191 -6.65 -9.58 1.58
CA ILE A 191 -5.76 -8.82 0.70
C ILE A 191 -4.31 -9.17 1.02
N GLY A 192 -3.58 -9.59 0.00
CA GLY A 192 -2.18 -10.01 0.14
C GLY A 192 -1.99 -11.42 0.69
N SER A 193 -3.07 -12.18 1.01
CA SER A 193 -2.96 -13.58 1.45
C SER A 193 -3.32 -14.59 0.36
N VAL A 194 -4.13 -14.19 -0.62
CA VAL A 194 -4.51 -15.01 -1.78
C VAL A 194 -4.17 -14.26 -3.06
N TRP A 195 -3.53 -14.93 -4.00
CA TRP A 195 -3.11 -14.37 -5.27
C TRP A 195 -3.82 -15.02 -6.44
N THR A 196 -4.23 -14.21 -7.40
CA THR A 196 -4.91 -14.62 -8.63
C THR A 196 -4.07 -14.23 -9.84
N ALA A 197 -3.86 -15.14 -10.77
CA ALA A 197 -3.19 -14.81 -12.03
C ALA A 197 -4.06 -13.85 -12.85
N SER A 198 -3.45 -12.82 -13.43
CA SER A 198 -4.11 -11.98 -14.43
C SER A 198 -4.44 -12.81 -15.67
N SER A 199 -5.61 -12.60 -16.25
CA SER A 199 -6.06 -13.34 -17.41
C SER A 199 -5.60 -12.76 -18.75
N ASN A 200 -5.23 -11.48 -18.76
CA ASN A 200 -4.85 -10.75 -19.96
C ASN A 200 -3.59 -9.91 -19.72
N TYR A 201 -2.49 -10.34 -20.29
CA TYR A 201 -1.20 -9.64 -20.28
C TYR A 201 -0.43 -9.90 -21.59
N PRO A 202 0.45 -8.97 -22.02
CA PRO A 202 1.25 -9.14 -23.22
C PRO A 202 2.17 -10.36 -23.12
N SER A 203 2.11 -11.23 -24.10
CA SER A 203 2.99 -12.39 -24.22
C SER A 203 4.39 -12.00 -24.73
N ASN A 204 5.36 -12.90 -24.57
CA ASN A 204 6.75 -12.71 -25.01
C ASN A 204 7.44 -11.53 -24.35
N SER A 205 7.20 -11.36 -23.06
CA SER A 205 7.71 -10.25 -22.24
C SER A 205 8.42 -10.76 -21.00
N SER A 206 9.30 -9.94 -20.46
CA SER A 206 10.03 -10.14 -19.22
C SER A 206 9.91 -8.85 -18.41
N TRP A 207 9.11 -8.88 -17.33
CA TRP A 207 8.81 -7.71 -16.53
C TRP A 207 9.72 -7.64 -15.31
N THR A 208 10.37 -6.51 -15.11
CA THR A 208 11.37 -6.30 -14.06
C THR A 208 10.88 -5.44 -12.91
N SER A 209 9.98 -4.51 -13.17
CA SER A 209 9.49 -3.58 -12.15
C SER A 209 8.07 -3.12 -12.45
N VAL A 210 7.27 -2.93 -11.39
CA VAL A 210 5.90 -2.38 -11.46
C VAL A 210 5.73 -1.28 -10.42
N THR A 211 5.00 -0.23 -10.80
CA THR A 211 4.61 0.90 -9.94
C THR A 211 3.18 1.31 -10.23
N TYR A 212 2.64 2.18 -9.37
CA TYR A 212 1.34 2.80 -9.60
C TYR A 212 1.46 4.32 -9.59
N GLY A 213 0.72 4.98 -10.47
CA GLY A 213 0.62 6.42 -10.52
C GLY A 213 -0.40 6.87 -11.56
N ASN A 214 -0.90 8.07 -11.45
CA ASN A 214 -1.87 8.67 -12.38
C ASN A 214 -3.01 7.70 -12.80
N GLY A 215 -3.56 6.97 -11.82
CA GLY A 215 -4.66 6.04 -12.06
C GLY A 215 -4.29 4.74 -12.76
N LYS A 216 -3.01 4.39 -12.89
CA LYS A 216 -2.57 3.19 -13.61
C LYS A 216 -1.45 2.45 -12.89
N PHE A 217 -1.51 1.14 -12.94
CA PHE A 217 -0.34 0.29 -12.77
C PHE A 217 0.48 0.34 -14.05
N VAL A 218 1.79 0.47 -13.92
CA VAL A 218 2.72 0.53 -15.04
C VAL A 218 3.88 -0.41 -14.75
N ALA A 219 4.16 -1.32 -15.67
CA ALA A 219 5.30 -2.21 -15.59
C ALA A 219 6.27 -1.96 -16.76
N VAL A 220 7.57 -2.17 -16.49
CA VAL A 220 8.62 -2.04 -17.47
C VAL A 220 9.50 -3.30 -17.51
N GLY A 221 10.16 -3.50 -18.62
CA GLY A 221 11.03 -4.65 -18.82
C GLY A 221 11.57 -4.71 -20.26
N SER A 222 11.64 -5.92 -20.79
CA SER A 222 12.05 -6.19 -22.16
C SER A 222 11.26 -7.35 -22.75
N ASN A 223 11.45 -7.65 -24.01
CA ASN A 223 11.02 -8.94 -24.55
C ASN A 223 11.83 -10.08 -23.91
N THR A 224 11.39 -11.33 -24.04
CA THR A 224 12.06 -12.51 -23.46
C THR A 224 13.49 -12.70 -23.97
N ALA A 225 13.83 -12.18 -25.15
CA ALA A 225 15.19 -12.20 -25.67
C ALA A 225 16.10 -11.09 -25.08
N GLY A 226 15.56 -10.15 -24.29
CA GLY A 226 16.29 -9.01 -23.74
C GLY A 226 16.73 -7.97 -24.78
N THR A 227 16.20 -8.03 -26.00
CA THR A 227 16.64 -7.21 -27.14
C THR A 227 15.78 -5.98 -27.38
N THR A 228 14.53 -6.00 -26.94
CA THR A 228 13.55 -4.90 -27.17
C THR A 228 12.94 -4.46 -25.87
N GLY A 229 13.06 -3.19 -25.55
CA GLY A 229 12.44 -2.58 -24.37
C GLY A 229 10.92 -2.62 -24.47
N GLN A 230 10.27 -2.89 -23.34
CA GLN A 230 8.81 -2.95 -23.26
C GLN A 230 8.30 -2.24 -22.00
N ALA A 231 7.10 -1.70 -22.09
CA ALA A 231 6.30 -1.28 -20.95
C ALA A 231 4.84 -1.70 -21.19
N MET A 232 4.11 -1.94 -20.12
CA MET A 232 2.67 -2.18 -20.13
C MET A 232 2.00 -1.37 -19.04
N TYR A 233 0.70 -1.14 -19.21
CA TYR A 233 -0.13 -0.46 -18.23
C TYR A 233 -1.45 -1.18 -18.01
N SER A 234 -2.04 -0.95 -16.84
CA SER A 234 -3.37 -1.43 -16.47
C SER A 234 -4.06 -0.41 -15.57
N THR A 235 -5.37 -0.23 -15.72
CA THR A 235 -6.19 0.60 -14.83
C THR A 235 -6.79 -0.19 -13.66
N ASP A 236 -6.81 -1.52 -13.77
CA ASP A 236 -7.45 -2.43 -12.81
C ASP A 236 -6.50 -3.47 -12.20
N GLY A 237 -5.23 -3.53 -12.65
CA GLY A 237 -4.24 -4.52 -12.23
C GLY A 237 -4.44 -5.93 -12.80
N MET A 238 -5.54 -6.16 -13.52
CA MET A 238 -5.94 -7.48 -14.04
C MET A 238 -5.76 -7.58 -15.55
N ASN A 239 -6.08 -6.50 -16.28
CA ASN A 239 -6.02 -6.41 -17.74
C ASN A 239 -4.90 -5.46 -18.14
N TRP A 240 -3.93 -5.95 -18.92
CA TRP A 240 -2.73 -5.23 -19.26
C TRP A 240 -2.62 -4.96 -20.76
N THR A 241 -2.13 -3.78 -21.12
CA THR A 241 -1.95 -3.34 -22.50
C THR A 241 -0.51 -2.84 -22.69
N LEU A 242 0.11 -3.17 -23.83
CA LEU A 242 1.43 -2.63 -24.17
C LEU A 242 1.37 -1.11 -24.33
N ALA A 243 2.35 -0.44 -23.77
CA ALA A 243 2.60 0.98 -23.96
C ALA A 243 3.28 1.24 -25.31
N SER A 244 3.22 2.48 -25.77
CA SER A 244 3.80 2.94 -27.05
C SER A 244 5.03 3.83 -26.84
N GLY A 245 5.85 4.00 -27.87
CA GLY A 245 7.01 4.89 -27.83
C GLY A 245 8.15 4.44 -26.91
N VAL A 246 8.10 3.20 -26.41
CA VAL A 246 9.10 2.67 -25.49
C VAL A 246 10.45 2.53 -26.20
N PRO A 247 11.53 3.20 -25.71
CA PRO A 247 12.85 3.07 -26.33
C PRO A 247 13.41 1.65 -26.23
N ASN A 248 14.16 1.25 -27.23
CA ASN A 248 14.65 -0.13 -27.38
C ASN A 248 15.86 -0.43 -26.48
N HIS A 249 15.60 -0.50 -25.16
CA HIS A 249 16.59 -0.82 -24.12
C HIS A 249 15.98 -1.72 -23.05
N SER A 250 16.80 -2.46 -22.31
CA SER A 250 16.33 -3.25 -21.18
C SER A 250 16.10 -2.34 -19.96
N TRP A 251 14.87 -2.29 -19.49
CA TRP A 251 14.45 -1.46 -18.36
C TRP A 251 14.51 -2.28 -17.06
N SER A 252 15.01 -1.69 -15.99
CA SER A 252 15.24 -2.37 -14.71
C SER A 252 14.28 -1.92 -13.61
N ASN A 253 13.95 -0.62 -13.54
CA ASN A 253 13.11 -0.07 -12.50
C ASN A 253 12.21 1.04 -13.05
N VAL A 254 11.02 1.17 -12.44
CA VAL A 254 10.07 2.27 -12.71
C VAL A 254 9.52 2.81 -11.41
N THR A 255 9.35 4.13 -11.34
CA THR A 255 8.67 4.82 -10.24
C THR A 255 7.78 5.94 -10.76
N TYR A 256 6.83 6.38 -9.94
CA TYR A 256 5.99 7.54 -10.23
C TYR A 256 6.22 8.62 -9.20
N GLY A 257 6.28 9.87 -9.64
CA GLY A 257 6.37 11.04 -8.77
C GLY A 257 6.18 12.32 -9.58
N ASN A 258 5.80 13.39 -8.94
CA ASN A 258 5.63 14.70 -9.56
C ASN A 258 4.91 14.69 -10.92
N GLY A 259 3.81 13.90 -11.02
CA GLY A 259 3.02 13.79 -12.26
C GLY A 259 3.68 13.00 -13.39
N ARG A 260 4.76 12.25 -13.14
CA ARG A 260 5.53 11.56 -14.17
C ARG A 260 5.98 10.18 -13.75
N PHE A 261 5.87 9.21 -14.63
CA PHE A 261 6.58 7.94 -14.57
C PHE A 261 7.99 8.14 -15.10
N VAL A 262 8.95 7.58 -14.39
CA VAL A 262 10.35 7.54 -14.81
C VAL A 262 10.80 6.10 -14.72
N ALA A 263 11.47 5.61 -15.77
CA ALA A 263 12.10 4.31 -15.78
C ALA A 263 13.61 4.43 -16.09
N VAL A 264 14.37 3.59 -15.42
CA VAL A 264 15.81 3.49 -15.59
C VAL A 264 16.18 2.08 -16.05
N GLY A 265 17.30 1.95 -16.75
CA GLY A 265 17.69 0.68 -17.33
C GLY A 265 19.20 0.44 -17.35
N TRP A 266 19.57 -0.65 -18.00
CA TRP A 266 20.95 -1.04 -18.21
C TRP A 266 21.69 0.00 -19.05
N MET A 267 22.99 0.11 -18.87
CA MET A 267 23.86 1.06 -19.58
C MET A 267 23.48 2.54 -19.41
N GLY A 268 22.72 2.88 -18.36
CA GLY A 268 22.40 4.27 -18.01
C GLY A 268 21.26 4.89 -18.80
N TRP A 269 20.42 4.09 -19.44
CA TRP A 269 19.26 4.59 -20.16
C TRP A 269 18.15 5.02 -19.21
N ILE A 270 17.47 6.10 -19.61
CA ILE A 270 16.34 6.67 -18.88
C ILE A 270 15.22 6.96 -19.88
N MET A 271 13.98 6.66 -19.50
CA MET A 271 12.77 7.09 -20.20
C MET A 271 11.76 7.65 -19.22
N TYR A 272 10.83 8.44 -19.72
CA TYR A 272 9.76 9.03 -18.92
C TYR A 272 8.45 9.06 -19.66
N SER A 273 7.34 9.15 -18.91
CA SER A 273 5.98 9.26 -19.41
C SER A 273 5.12 10.07 -18.44
N SER A 274 4.24 10.94 -18.93
CA SER A 274 3.26 11.66 -18.09
C SER A 274 1.98 10.84 -17.87
N ASP A 275 1.70 9.86 -18.71
CA ASP A 275 0.43 9.12 -18.71
C ASP A 275 0.58 7.60 -18.49
N GLY A 276 1.84 7.09 -18.48
CA GLY A 276 2.15 5.67 -18.40
C GLY A 276 1.86 4.87 -19.68
N VAL A 277 1.37 5.53 -20.72
CA VAL A 277 0.95 4.92 -22.00
C VAL A 277 1.94 5.23 -23.10
N THR A 278 2.39 6.48 -23.19
CA THR A 278 3.33 6.95 -24.21
C THR A 278 4.66 7.33 -23.54
N TRP A 279 5.73 6.73 -24.01
CA TRP A 279 7.07 6.90 -23.42
C TRP A 279 8.02 7.67 -24.33
N THR A 280 8.91 8.41 -23.73
CA THR A 280 9.94 9.21 -24.40
C THR A 280 11.30 8.93 -23.78
N ALA A 281 12.32 8.75 -24.61
CA ALA A 281 13.70 8.64 -24.15
C ALA A 281 14.16 9.97 -23.53
N SER A 282 14.82 9.91 -22.38
CA SER A 282 15.54 11.07 -21.85
C SER A 282 16.77 11.35 -22.70
N SER A 283 17.12 12.62 -22.87
CA SER A 283 18.41 13.02 -23.44
C SER A 283 19.58 12.74 -22.50
N ALA A 284 19.31 12.55 -21.19
CA ALA A 284 20.31 12.12 -20.22
C ALA A 284 20.63 10.64 -20.44
N SER A 285 21.89 10.35 -20.70
CA SER A 285 22.41 8.98 -20.82
C SER A 285 23.72 8.89 -20.07
N PHE A 286 23.83 7.89 -19.22
CA PHE A 286 25.01 7.64 -18.40
C PHE A 286 25.73 6.40 -18.91
N SER A 287 26.22 6.47 -20.15
CA SER A 287 26.79 5.33 -20.88
C SER A 287 27.78 4.51 -20.05
N GLY A 288 27.57 3.21 -19.98
CA GLY A 288 28.39 2.26 -19.22
C GLY A 288 27.95 2.07 -17.76
N ASN A 289 27.04 2.87 -17.21
CA ASN A 289 26.57 2.75 -15.84
C ASN A 289 25.22 2.04 -15.79
N THR A 290 25.16 0.83 -15.28
CA THR A 290 23.89 0.18 -14.97
C THR A 290 23.24 0.87 -13.77
N LEU A 291 21.95 1.23 -13.90
CA LEU A 291 21.14 1.83 -12.82
C LEU A 291 20.38 0.74 -12.08
N TYR A 292 20.52 0.69 -10.74
CA TYR A 292 20.06 -0.44 -9.92
C TYR A 292 18.80 -0.15 -9.12
N GLY A 293 18.75 0.98 -8.43
CA GLY A 293 17.62 1.40 -7.60
C GLY A 293 17.01 2.67 -8.12
N LEU A 294 15.72 2.85 -7.93
CA LEU A 294 15.01 4.08 -8.28
C LEU A 294 13.89 4.35 -7.27
N ALA A 295 13.87 5.55 -6.71
CA ALA A 295 12.81 6.00 -5.82
C ALA A 295 12.50 7.47 -6.06
N TYR A 296 11.27 7.88 -5.72
CA TYR A 296 10.85 9.27 -5.68
C TYR A 296 10.44 9.66 -4.26
N GLY A 297 10.85 10.83 -3.83
CA GLY A 297 10.48 11.41 -2.55
C GLY A 297 11.01 12.84 -2.40
N ASN A 298 10.39 13.63 -1.56
CA ASN A 298 10.78 15.04 -1.28
C ASN A 298 11.10 15.85 -2.54
N GLY A 299 10.27 15.65 -3.59
CA GLY A 299 10.40 16.39 -4.85
C GLY A 299 11.55 15.91 -5.75
N LYS A 300 12.15 14.76 -5.48
CA LYS A 300 13.31 14.25 -6.26
C LYS A 300 13.19 12.78 -6.60
N TYR A 301 13.61 12.44 -7.80
CA TYR A 301 13.95 11.08 -8.21
C TYR A 301 15.41 10.83 -7.85
N ILE A 302 15.69 9.68 -7.28
CA ILE A 302 17.05 9.21 -6.97
C ILE A 302 17.24 7.84 -7.59
N THR A 303 18.34 7.67 -8.34
CA THR A 303 18.76 6.36 -8.84
C THR A 303 20.20 6.07 -8.47
N SER A 304 20.52 4.81 -8.20
CA SER A 304 21.86 4.36 -7.85
C SER A 304 22.57 3.73 -9.05
N TYR A 305 23.88 3.87 -9.08
CA TYR A 305 24.79 3.16 -10.00
C TYR A 305 26.01 2.64 -9.23
N SER A 306 26.95 2.00 -9.90
CA SER A 306 28.11 1.33 -9.27
C SER A 306 29.02 2.26 -8.44
N SER A 307 28.97 3.58 -8.64
CA SER A 307 29.90 4.54 -8.01
C SER A 307 29.19 5.73 -7.36
N GLY A 308 27.87 5.64 -7.13
CA GLY A 308 27.10 6.72 -6.47
C GLY A 308 25.66 6.77 -6.87
N TYR A 309 25.12 7.99 -6.93
CA TYR A 309 23.72 8.25 -7.26
C TYR A 309 23.61 9.32 -8.35
N TYR A 310 22.46 9.32 -9.03
CA TYR A 310 21.99 10.46 -9.81
C TYR A 310 20.68 10.93 -9.20
N TYR A 311 20.41 12.23 -9.24
CA TYR A 311 19.14 12.81 -8.85
C TYR A 311 18.56 13.67 -9.95
N SER A 312 17.22 13.80 -9.91
CA SER A 312 16.47 14.67 -10.81
C SER A 312 15.27 15.25 -10.08
N THR A 313 14.88 16.49 -10.38
CA THR A 313 13.64 17.10 -9.88
C THR A 313 12.49 16.99 -10.87
N ASP A 314 12.81 16.72 -12.15
CA ASP A 314 11.85 16.68 -13.25
C ASP A 314 11.75 15.28 -13.92
N GLY A 315 12.65 14.35 -13.57
CA GLY A 315 12.73 13.01 -14.18
C GLY A 315 13.34 13.02 -15.60
N ILE A 316 13.78 14.16 -16.10
CA ILE A 316 14.35 14.34 -17.45
C ILE A 316 15.83 14.71 -17.36
N SER A 317 16.12 15.74 -16.58
CA SER A 317 17.48 16.28 -16.39
C SER A 317 18.06 15.68 -15.09
N TRP A 318 19.27 15.14 -15.17
CA TRP A 318 19.86 14.40 -14.06
C TRP A 318 21.24 14.95 -13.69
N THR A 319 21.52 14.98 -12.41
CA THR A 319 22.80 15.41 -11.85
C THR A 319 23.44 14.27 -11.07
N GLN A 320 24.74 14.09 -11.26
CA GLN A 320 25.52 13.04 -10.60
C GLN A 320 25.91 13.46 -9.16
N LEU A 321 25.81 12.48 -8.25
CA LEU A 321 26.34 12.56 -6.89
C LEU A 321 27.41 11.47 -6.70
N ASN A 322 28.64 11.86 -6.50
CA ASN A 322 29.78 10.95 -6.31
C ASN A 322 29.92 10.61 -4.82
N LEU A 323 29.29 9.54 -4.36
CA LEU A 323 29.24 9.14 -2.95
C LEU A 323 29.96 7.81 -2.67
N GLY A 324 30.79 7.33 -3.61
CA GLY A 324 31.50 6.06 -3.50
C GLY A 324 30.67 4.86 -3.99
N SER A 325 31.30 3.69 -4.05
CA SER A 325 30.76 2.47 -4.68
C SER A 325 29.48 1.99 -3.98
N THR A 326 28.39 1.82 -4.74
CA THR A 326 27.16 1.26 -4.21
C THR A 326 26.24 0.73 -5.31
N ARG A 327 25.79 -0.52 -5.18
CA ARG A 327 24.68 -1.08 -5.98
C ARG A 327 23.42 -1.11 -5.13
N ASN A 328 22.88 0.05 -4.81
CA ASN A 328 21.89 0.16 -3.76
C ASN A 328 20.46 -0.07 -4.25
N ARG A 329 19.67 -0.77 -3.43
CA ARG A 329 18.23 -0.71 -3.46
C ARG A 329 17.79 0.53 -2.70
N ILE A 330 17.01 1.39 -3.34
CA ILE A 330 16.57 2.65 -2.76
C ILE A 330 15.06 2.60 -2.55
N THR A 331 14.62 3.00 -1.37
CA THR A 331 13.20 3.25 -1.08
C THR A 331 13.05 4.63 -0.42
N PHE A 332 11.84 5.15 -0.45
CA PHE A 332 11.46 6.36 0.27
C PHE A 332 10.35 6.05 1.26
N GLY A 333 10.47 6.55 2.46
CA GLY A 333 9.47 6.37 3.50
C GLY A 333 9.72 7.29 4.69
N SER A 334 8.68 7.74 5.37
CA SER A 334 8.76 8.64 6.51
C SER A 334 9.61 9.90 6.27
N GLY A 335 9.47 10.50 5.08
CA GLY A 335 10.16 11.73 4.73
C GLY A 335 11.66 11.59 4.43
N GLN A 336 12.18 10.35 4.27
CA GLN A 336 13.57 10.12 3.93
C GLN A 336 13.77 9.00 2.92
N PHE A 337 14.87 9.08 2.19
CA PHE A 337 15.39 7.98 1.39
C PHE A 337 16.22 7.05 2.25
N LEU A 338 16.11 5.76 1.99
CA LEU A 338 16.99 4.73 2.51
C LEU A 338 17.58 3.94 1.34
N ALA A 339 18.88 3.73 1.38
CA ALA A 339 19.62 2.93 0.41
C ALA A 339 20.27 1.74 1.11
N LEU A 340 19.92 0.52 0.70
CA LEU A 340 20.50 -0.73 1.17
C LEU A 340 21.48 -1.25 0.15
N ASP A 341 22.71 -1.55 0.57
CA ASP A 341 23.80 -1.94 -0.33
C ASP A 341 23.65 -3.40 -0.78
N GLY A 342 23.66 -3.62 -2.08
CA GLY A 342 23.72 -4.94 -2.69
C GLY A 342 25.12 -5.57 -2.75
N ASN A 343 26.15 -4.91 -2.21
CA ASN A 343 27.55 -5.35 -2.19
C ASN A 343 28.14 -5.43 -0.77
N ALA A 344 27.32 -5.77 0.22
CA ALA A 344 27.74 -5.91 1.62
C ALA A 344 28.23 -4.61 2.28
N GLY A 345 27.82 -3.45 1.78
CA GLY A 345 28.05 -2.16 2.44
C GLY A 345 27.01 -1.83 3.51
N LEU A 346 27.30 -0.78 4.27
CA LEU A 346 26.36 -0.29 5.29
C LEU A 346 25.20 0.49 4.68
N PRO A 347 24.00 0.42 5.26
CA PRO A 347 22.87 1.26 4.87
C PRO A 347 23.19 2.76 4.90
N ARG A 348 22.60 3.50 4.00
CA ARG A 348 22.69 4.96 3.94
C ARG A 348 21.31 5.58 3.90
N TRP A 349 21.15 6.73 4.52
CA TRP A 349 19.90 7.48 4.52
C TRP A 349 20.11 8.95 4.19
N SER A 350 19.06 9.59 3.66
CA SER A 350 19.06 11.01 3.30
C SER A 350 17.65 11.59 3.40
N THR A 351 17.50 12.76 3.99
CA THR A 351 16.21 13.49 4.04
C THR A 351 15.98 14.36 2.81
N ASP A 352 17.03 14.72 2.09
CA ASP A 352 16.97 15.62 0.93
C ASP A 352 17.36 14.97 -0.40
N GLY A 353 17.83 13.69 -0.35
CA GLY A 353 18.33 12.96 -1.51
C GLY A 353 19.70 13.41 -2.01
N LEU A 354 20.31 14.42 -1.40
CA LEU A 354 21.59 15.02 -1.79
C LEU A 354 22.69 14.72 -0.79
N ASN A 355 22.39 14.89 0.49
CA ASN A 355 23.29 14.64 1.60
C ASN A 355 22.99 13.27 2.22
N TRP A 356 23.92 12.33 2.10
CA TRP A 356 23.74 10.97 2.54
C TRP A 356 24.61 10.65 3.76
N THR A 357 24.00 10.04 4.76
CA THR A 357 24.68 9.58 5.97
C THR A 357 24.73 8.06 5.99
N THR A 358 25.90 7.49 6.22
CA THR A 358 26.07 6.05 6.43
C THR A 358 25.72 5.72 7.87
N THR A 359 24.96 4.64 8.13
CA THR A 359 24.70 4.18 9.50
C THR A 359 26.00 3.75 10.17
N SER A 360 26.09 3.96 11.49
CA SER A 360 27.16 3.41 12.31
C SER A 360 26.89 1.97 12.76
N ASP A 361 25.67 1.49 12.61
CA ASP A 361 25.28 0.12 12.94
C ASP A 361 25.85 -0.86 11.92
N THR A 362 26.67 -1.78 12.37
CA THR A 362 27.31 -2.83 11.55
C THR A 362 26.50 -4.13 11.53
N THR A 363 25.34 -4.19 12.20
CA THR A 363 24.50 -5.39 12.27
C THR A 363 24.17 -5.96 10.88
N PRO A 364 23.77 -5.13 9.87
CA PRO A 364 23.51 -5.62 8.54
C PRO A 364 24.76 -5.71 7.65
N GLN A 365 25.97 -5.55 8.19
CA GLN A 365 27.21 -5.63 7.41
C GLN A 365 27.40 -7.03 6.80
N SER A 366 27.95 -7.07 5.61
CA SER A 366 28.15 -8.31 4.83
C SER A 366 26.82 -8.94 4.33
N THR A 367 25.75 -8.19 4.25
CA THR A 367 24.48 -8.62 3.65
C THR A 367 24.34 -8.09 2.23
N TYR A 368 23.84 -8.93 1.34
CA TYR A 368 23.53 -8.56 -0.05
C TYR A 368 22.04 -8.32 -0.18
N PHE A 369 21.60 -7.09 0.07
CA PHE A 369 20.18 -6.76 -0.01
C PHE A 369 19.70 -6.75 -1.47
N VAL A 370 18.59 -7.42 -1.71
CA VAL A 370 17.92 -7.51 -3.02
C VAL A 370 16.64 -6.69 -3.09
N THR A 371 16.04 -6.35 -1.95
CA THR A 371 14.91 -5.43 -1.88
C THR A 371 14.99 -4.52 -0.66
N CYS A 372 14.27 -3.41 -0.71
CA CYS A 372 14.10 -2.46 0.37
C CYS A 372 12.64 -1.96 0.35
N VAL A 373 11.94 -2.19 1.45
CA VAL A 373 10.51 -1.84 1.60
C VAL A 373 10.34 -0.95 2.81
N TYR A 374 9.48 0.04 2.71
CA TYR A 374 9.00 0.81 3.85
C TYR A 374 7.51 0.57 4.05
N GLY A 375 7.12 0.37 5.28
CA GLY A 375 5.71 0.25 5.69
C GLY A 375 5.60 0.26 7.20
N ASN A 376 4.50 0.78 7.73
CA ASN A 376 4.19 0.76 9.16
C ASN A 376 5.32 1.26 10.08
N GLY A 377 6.07 2.28 9.65
CA GLY A 377 7.21 2.79 10.41
C GLY A 377 8.47 1.90 10.36
N ILE A 378 8.46 0.84 9.56
CA ILE A 378 9.54 -0.15 9.46
C ILE A 378 10.20 -0.06 8.08
N PHE A 379 11.50 0.04 8.04
CA PHE A 379 12.29 -0.30 6.85
C PHE A 379 12.69 -1.76 6.92
N LEU A 380 12.47 -2.49 5.86
CA LEU A 380 12.77 -3.91 5.72
C LEU A 380 13.68 -4.13 4.53
N GLY A 381 14.79 -4.82 4.73
CA GLY A 381 15.68 -5.31 3.67
C GLY A 381 15.70 -6.84 3.65
N THR A 382 15.53 -7.45 2.46
CA THR A 382 15.67 -8.89 2.27
C THR A 382 16.89 -9.22 1.45
N THR A 383 17.45 -10.41 1.62
CA THR A 383 18.65 -10.90 0.95
C THR A 383 18.33 -12.02 -0.03
N SER A 384 19.27 -12.33 -0.91
CA SER A 384 19.16 -13.50 -1.79
C SER A 384 19.37 -14.82 -1.04
N ALA A 385 18.93 -15.93 -1.62
CA ALA A 385 19.09 -17.28 -1.08
C ALA A 385 20.55 -17.59 -0.69
N GLY A 386 20.69 -18.35 0.38
CA GLY A 386 22.00 -18.74 0.93
C GLY A 386 22.67 -17.70 1.83
N VAL A 387 22.09 -16.52 2.00
CA VAL A 387 22.53 -15.49 2.94
C VAL A 387 21.37 -15.12 3.88
N PRO A 388 21.15 -15.86 4.96
CA PRO A 388 19.96 -15.68 5.82
C PRO A 388 20.14 -14.49 6.77
N LYS A 389 20.15 -13.28 6.22
CA LYS A 389 20.35 -12.07 7.03
C LYS A 389 19.47 -10.92 6.57
N SER A 390 18.18 -11.17 6.31
CA SER A 390 17.20 -10.09 6.22
C SER A 390 17.23 -9.28 7.52
N ALA A 391 16.94 -8.00 7.43
CA ALA A 391 16.99 -7.11 8.57
C ALA A 391 15.89 -6.05 8.49
N TYR A 392 15.48 -5.55 9.64
CA TYR A 392 14.53 -4.45 9.73
C TYR A 392 15.02 -3.36 10.68
N SER A 393 14.51 -2.16 10.47
CA SER A 393 14.77 -0.98 11.31
C SER A 393 13.46 -0.30 11.66
N THR A 394 13.31 0.08 12.93
CA THR A 394 12.15 0.84 13.45
C THR A 394 12.50 2.29 13.79
N ASP A 395 13.76 2.69 13.59
CA ASP A 395 14.30 4.01 13.90
C ASP A 395 14.83 4.74 12.64
N LEU A 396 14.13 4.52 11.54
CA LEU A 396 14.44 5.16 10.25
C LEU A 396 15.80 4.76 9.68
N GLY A 397 16.21 3.49 9.83
CA GLY A 397 17.43 2.96 9.22
C GLY A 397 18.72 3.26 10.00
N ARG A 398 18.63 3.71 11.24
CA ARG A 398 19.80 4.05 12.07
C ARG A 398 20.37 2.85 12.79
N THR A 399 19.48 2.00 13.32
CA THR A 399 19.82 0.69 13.87
C THR A 399 19.02 -0.42 13.20
N TRP A 400 19.58 -1.62 13.17
CA TRP A 400 19.02 -2.75 12.45
C TRP A 400 18.96 -4.00 13.32
N THR A 401 17.85 -4.73 13.18
CA THR A 401 17.67 -6.03 13.82
C THR A 401 17.63 -7.10 12.74
N LEU A 402 18.42 -8.16 12.94
CA LEU A 402 18.38 -9.31 12.03
C LEU A 402 17.03 -9.99 12.10
N LEU A 403 16.53 -10.40 10.95
CA LEU A 403 15.24 -11.02 10.77
C LEU A 403 15.40 -12.43 10.23
N SER A 404 14.84 -13.40 10.94
CA SER A 404 14.76 -14.77 10.46
C SER A 404 13.46 -14.93 9.66
N ILE A 405 13.61 -15.03 8.34
CA ILE A 405 12.53 -15.37 7.41
C ILE A 405 12.91 -16.64 6.67
N PRO A 406 11.97 -17.37 6.05
CA PRO A 406 12.30 -18.48 5.16
C PRO A 406 13.37 -18.08 4.15
N THR A 407 14.34 -18.97 3.90
CA THR A 407 15.58 -18.68 3.14
C THR A 407 15.35 -18.74 1.63
N ASP A 408 14.45 -17.93 1.12
CA ASP A 408 14.11 -17.89 -0.29
C ASP A 408 14.54 -16.56 -0.94
N ASN A 409 14.56 -16.52 -2.27
CA ASN A 409 14.89 -15.32 -3.02
C ASN A 409 13.70 -14.38 -3.14
N TYR A 410 13.52 -13.43 -2.20
CA TYR A 410 12.50 -12.40 -2.29
C TYR A 410 13.03 -11.18 -3.04
N TYR A 411 12.67 -11.06 -4.31
CA TYR A 411 13.17 -10.00 -5.19
C TYR A 411 12.50 -8.65 -4.99
N SER A 412 11.27 -8.64 -4.47
CA SER A 412 10.52 -7.41 -4.26
C SER A 412 9.54 -7.54 -3.11
N GLY A 413 9.21 -6.39 -2.54
CA GLY A 413 8.20 -6.28 -1.51
C GLY A 413 7.41 -4.98 -1.61
N ALA A 414 6.21 -5.03 -1.09
CA ALA A 414 5.33 -3.88 -0.94
C ALA A 414 4.62 -3.93 0.42
N TYR A 415 4.21 -2.77 0.88
CA TYR A 415 3.34 -2.64 2.04
C TYR A 415 2.04 -1.96 1.64
N GLY A 416 0.95 -2.50 2.09
CA GLY A 416 -0.37 -1.92 1.91
C GLY A 416 -1.43 -2.68 2.67
N ASN A 417 -2.52 -2.03 3.01
CA ASN A 417 -3.63 -2.61 3.77
C ASN A 417 -3.20 -3.30 5.08
N GLY A 418 -2.19 -2.73 5.76
CA GLY A 418 -1.66 -3.30 7.00
C GLY A 418 -0.80 -4.55 6.82
N ILE A 419 -0.40 -4.90 5.59
CA ILE A 419 0.32 -6.12 5.25
C ILE A 419 1.59 -5.78 4.47
N PHE A 420 2.70 -6.38 4.86
CA PHE A 420 3.88 -6.53 4.02
C PHE A 420 3.69 -7.77 3.15
N ALA A 421 3.92 -7.68 1.87
CA ALA A 421 3.95 -8.79 0.93
C ALA A 421 5.33 -8.84 0.27
N LEU A 422 6.00 -9.99 0.34
CA LEU A 422 7.25 -10.26 -0.36
C LEU A 422 7.00 -11.35 -1.39
N VAL A 423 7.55 -11.16 -2.58
CA VAL A 423 7.46 -12.12 -3.69
C VAL A 423 8.83 -12.40 -4.28
N GLY A 424 8.99 -13.58 -4.83
CA GLY A 424 10.21 -14.03 -5.46
C GLY A 424 10.05 -15.41 -6.11
N TYR A 425 11.15 -16.03 -6.46
CA TYR A 425 11.17 -17.36 -7.06
C TYR A 425 12.55 -18.02 -6.89
N ASP A 426 12.60 -19.34 -6.98
CA ASP A 426 13.84 -20.10 -7.13
C ASP A 426 14.38 -19.92 -8.55
N SER A 427 15.55 -19.34 -8.68
CA SER A 427 16.15 -19.05 -9.98
C SER A 427 16.62 -20.31 -10.76
N LEU A 428 16.71 -21.48 -10.09
CA LEU A 428 17.07 -22.75 -10.71
C LEU A 428 15.85 -23.60 -11.04
N ALA A 429 14.89 -23.66 -10.11
CA ALA A 429 13.70 -24.50 -10.25
C ALA A 429 12.50 -23.74 -10.84
N HIS A 430 12.56 -22.41 -10.96
CA HIS A 430 11.44 -21.54 -11.38
C HIS A 430 10.18 -21.73 -10.54
N VAL A 431 10.36 -22.00 -9.23
CA VAL A 431 9.26 -22.17 -8.27
C VAL A 431 8.98 -20.82 -7.62
N PRO A 432 7.73 -20.30 -7.67
CA PRO A 432 7.37 -19.03 -7.04
C PRO A 432 7.36 -19.15 -5.51
N TYR A 433 7.86 -18.12 -4.84
CA TYR A 433 7.78 -17.97 -3.40
C TYR A 433 7.11 -16.66 -3.02
N GLY A 434 6.54 -16.65 -1.85
CA GLY A 434 6.08 -15.42 -1.26
C GLY A 434 5.71 -15.62 0.20
N ILE A 435 5.85 -14.56 0.95
CA ILE A 435 5.49 -14.47 2.36
C ILE A 435 4.79 -13.15 2.63
N TYR A 436 3.97 -13.12 3.66
CA TYR A 436 3.34 -11.91 4.14
C TYR A 436 3.48 -11.75 5.64
N SER A 437 3.39 -10.51 6.11
CA SER A 437 3.48 -10.16 7.52
C SER A 437 2.58 -8.98 7.83
N LYS A 438 1.95 -8.98 9.01
CA LYS A 438 1.18 -7.85 9.54
C LYS A 438 2.04 -6.89 10.37
N ASP A 439 3.15 -7.37 10.91
CA ASP A 439 4.00 -6.62 11.84
C ASP A 439 5.43 -6.39 11.31
N GLY A 440 5.78 -6.93 10.15
CA GLY A 440 7.11 -6.85 9.55
C GLY A 440 8.16 -7.75 10.21
N THR A 441 7.79 -8.51 11.25
CA THR A 441 8.70 -9.36 12.03
C THR A 441 8.30 -10.83 12.06
N SER A 442 7.00 -11.11 12.03
CA SER A 442 6.42 -12.46 12.00
C SER A 442 5.87 -12.75 10.61
N TRP A 443 6.37 -13.78 9.94
CA TRP A 443 6.09 -14.03 8.53
C TRP A 443 5.38 -15.35 8.31
N THR A 444 4.43 -15.33 7.37
CA THR A 444 3.66 -16.50 6.94
C THR A 444 3.85 -16.72 5.45
N ALA A 445 4.18 -17.95 5.05
CA ALA A 445 4.27 -18.30 3.65
C ALA A 445 2.88 -18.36 2.99
N TYR A 446 2.79 -17.92 1.73
CA TYR A 446 1.59 -18.18 0.94
C TYR A 446 1.41 -19.67 0.71
N SER A 447 0.18 -20.16 0.85
CA SER A 447 -0.13 -21.58 0.59
C SER A 447 0.03 -21.96 -0.87
N SER A 448 -0.18 -21.01 -1.77
CA SER A 448 0.07 -21.16 -3.21
C SER A 448 0.23 -19.76 -3.86
N LEU A 449 1.07 -19.70 -4.88
CA LEU A 449 1.17 -18.56 -5.78
C LEU A 449 0.95 -19.01 -7.22
N PRO A 450 0.39 -18.18 -8.10
CA PRO A 450 0.38 -18.45 -9.54
C PRO A 450 1.80 -18.70 -10.04
N ALA A 451 1.94 -19.56 -11.04
CA ALA A 451 3.23 -19.83 -11.68
C ALA A 451 3.83 -18.55 -12.26
N GLY A 452 5.12 -18.32 -12.05
CA GLY A 452 5.83 -17.15 -12.57
C GLY A 452 7.09 -16.85 -11.76
N ASP A 453 8.05 -16.24 -12.42
CA ASP A 453 9.31 -15.76 -11.83
C ASP A 453 9.09 -14.33 -11.30
N TRP A 454 8.47 -14.21 -10.12
CA TRP A 454 7.98 -12.92 -9.60
C TRP A 454 9.11 -11.98 -9.21
N ASN A 455 9.24 -10.87 -9.93
CA ASN A 455 10.32 -9.90 -9.80
C ASN A 455 9.96 -8.64 -9.05
N SER A 456 8.71 -8.19 -9.17
CA SER A 456 8.30 -6.91 -8.61
C SER A 456 6.86 -6.96 -8.13
N VAL A 457 6.60 -6.31 -7.01
CA VAL A 457 5.25 -6.14 -6.44
C VAL A 457 5.06 -4.70 -6.00
N THR A 458 3.86 -4.19 -6.19
CA THR A 458 3.41 -2.89 -5.69
C THR A 458 2.03 -3.02 -5.06
N PHE A 459 1.66 -2.05 -4.23
CA PHE A 459 0.31 -1.95 -3.67
C PHE A 459 -0.32 -0.62 -4.07
N ALA A 460 -1.52 -0.67 -4.61
CA ALA A 460 -2.35 0.50 -4.88
C ALA A 460 -3.81 0.08 -5.11
N ASN A 461 -4.75 1.01 -4.99
CA ASN A 461 -6.18 0.77 -5.19
C ASN A 461 -6.74 -0.39 -4.35
N GLY A 462 -6.19 -0.58 -3.14
CA GLY A 462 -6.63 -1.65 -2.27
C GLY A 462 -6.18 -3.06 -2.69
N MET A 463 -5.25 -3.20 -3.64
CA MET A 463 -4.74 -4.49 -4.10
C MET A 463 -3.22 -4.50 -4.22
N PHE A 464 -2.64 -5.68 -4.06
CA PHE A 464 -1.28 -5.94 -4.50
C PHE A 464 -1.28 -6.38 -5.95
N VAL A 465 -0.31 -5.91 -6.71
CA VAL A 465 -0.08 -6.32 -8.10
C VAL A 465 1.37 -6.70 -8.25
N ALA A 466 1.64 -7.88 -8.81
CA ALA A 466 3.00 -8.34 -9.07
C ALA A 466 3.17 -8.72 -10.55
N VAL A 467 4.42 -8.59 -11.02
CA VAL A 467 4.82 -8.93 -12.39
C VAL A 467 6.04 -9.84 -12.37
N ALA A 468 6.15 -10.70 -13.39
CA ALA A 468 7.13 -11.75 -13.47
C ALA A 468 8.11 -11.58 -14.64
N ASN A 469 9.34 -12.05 -14.43
CA ASN A 469 10.36 -12.16 -15.47
C ASN A 469 9.96 -13.13 -16.59
N SER A 470 9.09 -14.07 -16.29
CA SER A 470 8.47 -15.00 -17.25
C SER A 470 7.23 -14.43 -17.97
N GLY A 471 6.95 -13.13 -17.79
CA GLY A 471 5.96 -12.36 -18.55
C GLY A 471 4.58 -12.27 -17.93
N GLN A 472 4.30 -12.98 -16.83
CA GLN A 472 2.99 -13.01 -16.16
C GLN A 472 2.76 -11.78 -15.28
N ALA A 473 1.49 -11.58 -14.92
CA ALA A 473 1.05 -10.69 -13.86
C ALA A 473 0.10 -11.44 -12.93
N MET A 474 0.06 -11.05 -11.65
CA MET A 474 -0.89 -11.51 -10.66
C MET A 474 -1.34 -10.36 -9.77
N TYR A 475 -2.47 -10.56 -9.12
CA TYR A 475 -3.01 -9.59 -8.18
C TYR A 475 -3.60 -10.28 -6.94
N SER A 476 -3.74 -9.50 -5.87
CA SER A 476 -4.39 -9.92 -4.63
C SER A 476 -5.24 -8.77 -4.11
N ASN A 477 -6.55 -8.98 -4.01
CA ASN A 477 -7.56 -8.01 -3.57
C ASN A 477 -8.43 -8.56 -2.43
#